data_a89e729479cbab241fae2861f2981700
#
_entry.id   a89e729479cbab241fae2861f2981700
#
_cell.length_a   1.000
_cell.length_b   1.000
_cell.length_c   1.000
_cell.angle_alpha   90.00
_cell.angle_beta   90.00
_cell.angle_gamma   90.00
#
_symmetry.space_group_name_H-M   'P 1'
#
loop_
_entity.id
_entity.type
_entity.pdbx_description
1 polymer ?
#
loop_
_entity_poly.entity_id
_entity_poly.type
_entity_poly.pdbx_seq_one_letter_code
_entity_poly.pdbx_strand_id
1 'polypeptide(L)'
;MADLTEDLCLDASAVTTWDDEAEVLVVGSGMAGVCAALEARAAGASVLVAERSGGGASTTAAASGHFYLGGGTAVQRACGFEDSAEDMARYLTATSLAPDAEKIEAYCRGSVAHFDWLEAQGIPFERSYYPHKNVIQPGKECLIWTGNEQVWPYRDQARPAPRGHKVAFVGEDSGAALALNLLAQRAEAQGVRTSLYSKVDALLREGEGAHCRIVGVRVRRFDETLHLRATRGVVLAAGGFGQNPEMVAQHVPVLGSSYIQGGPHDDGLGIRLGQAAGGAVQHMDQAFLTSPFYPPEDLLKGILVNRDGQRFVAEDSYHARSSIASVRQPEGKVYLIVDAEIFAYPRFAELTRQRLVDGFETVAEMEAGLDLPEGALQATLRDYNQHAAQGQDPQFHKYPKWLKPLSQGPYAAFDLSFGQAVYTGFTLGGLRVNAVGQVLDDNAQAVAGLYAAGACASNIAQDSNGYASGTCLGEASFFGRRAGRHAAQQALG
;
A
#
# COMPACT_ATOMS: atom_id res chain seq x y z
N MET A 1 10.21 -28.22 -15.10
CA MET A 1 10.38 -26.75 -14.93
C MET A 1 11.87 -26.52 -14.77
N ALA A 2 12.50 -25.78 -15.67
CA ALA A 2 13.91 -25.41 -15.51
C ALA A 2 14.01 -24.48 -14.30
N ASP A 3 14.93 -24.76 -13.43
CA ASP A 3 15.23 -23.97 -12.24
C ASP A 3 15.72 -22.57 -12.68
N LEU A 4 14.83 -21.56 -12.63
CA LEU A 4 15.09 -20.20 -13.09
C LEU A 4 15.93 -19.38 -12.09
N THR A 5 16.43 -20.01 -11.02
CA THR A 5 17.16 -19.32 -9.94
C THR A 5 18.66 -19.21 -10.21
N GLU A 6 19.24 -20.07 -11.01
CA GLU A 6 20.71 -20.09 -11.22
C GLU A 6 21.27 -18.89 -11.98
N ASP A 7 20.45 -18.16 -12.74
CA ASP A 7 20.90 -17.06 -13.59
C ASP A 7 20.61 -15.64 -13.07
N LEU A 8 19.99 -15.48 -11.88
CA LEU A 8 19.57 -14.18 -11.35
C LEU A 8 20.67 -13.45 -10.55
N CYS A 9 21.73 -14.16 -10.13
CA CYS A 9 22.88 -13.56 -9.46
C CYS A 9 24.17 -14.21 -9.99
N LEU A 10 24.92 -13.47 -10.79
CA LEU A 10 26.06 -13.95 -11.54
C LEU A 10 27.38 -13.43 -10.92
N ASP A 11 28.47 -14.16 -11.14
CA ASP A 11 29.80 -13.70 -10.78
C ASP A 11 30.28 -12.60 -11.74
N ALA A 12 30.66 -11.44 -11.19
CA ALA A 12 31.15 -10.32 -11.97
C ALA A 12 32.49 -10.58 -12.67
N SER A 13 33.24 -11.61 -12.27
CA SER A 13 34.47 -12.02 -12.95
C SER A 13 34.24 -12.49 -14.40
N ALA A 14 33.01 -12.90 -14.72
CA ALA A 14 32.62 -13.23 -16.08
C ALA A 14 32.34 -12.02 -16.98
N VAL A 15 32.27 -10.82 -16.41
CA VAL A 15 32.04 -9.56 -17.13
C VAL A 15 33.36 -9.08 -17.75
N THR A 16 33.47 -9.14 -19.05
CA THR A 16 34.68 -8.70 -19.76
C THR A 16 34.70 -7.19 -20.00
N THR A 17 33.54 -6.56 -20.05
CA THR A 17 33.39 -5.12 -20.30
C THR A 17 32.19 -4.59 -19.54
N TRP A 18 32.35 -3.45 -18.86
CA TRP A 18 31.28 -2.67 -18.29
C TRP A 18 30.84 -1.63 -19.31
N ASP A 19 29.57 -1.66 -19.69
CA ASP A 19 29.01 -0.75 -20.72
C ASP A 19 28.71 0.63 -20.16
N ASP A 20 28.41 0.72 -18.87
CA ASP A 20 28.25 1.98 -18.13
C ASP A 20 28.54 1.79 -16.63
N GLU A 21 28.80 2.91 -15.94
CA GLU A 21 29.12 2.92 -14.52
C GLU A 21 28.43 4.10 -13.81
N ALA A 22 27.98 3.84 -12.59
CA ALA A 22 27.55 4.86 -11.63
C ALA A 22 27.94 4.45 -10.21
N GLU A 23 28.00 5.40 -9.28
CA GLU A 23 28.21 5.06 -7.87
C GLU A 23 26.99 4.35 -7.28
N VAL A 24 25.78 4.83 -7.58
CA VAL A 24 24.53 4.20 -7.18
C VAL A 24 23.69 3.84 -8.42
N LEU A 25 23.29 2.58 -8.52
CA LEU A 25 22.40 2.09 -9.54
C LEU A 25 21.04 1.82 -8.95
N VAL A 26 19.99 2.32 -9.57
CA VAL A 26 18.59 2.14 -9.14
C VAL A 26 17.84 1.31 -10.17
N VAL A 27 17.15 0.28 -9.73
CA VAL A 27 16.36 -0.63 -10.58
C VAL A 27 14.87 -0.29 -10.44
N GLY A 28 14.32 0.38 -11.45
CA GLY A 28 12.93 0.86 -11.49
C GLY A 28 12.80 2.35 -11.19
N SER A 29 11.92 3.03 -11.90
CA SER A 29 11.65 4.49 -11.83
C SER A 29 10.31 4.84 -11.18
N GLY A 30 9.72 3.93 -10.40
CA GLY A 30 8.56 4.22 -9.55
C GLY A 30 8.92 5.15 -8.39
N MET A 31 7.96 5.43 -7.49
CA MET A 31 8.13 6.38 -6.38
C MET A 31 9.39 6.11 -5.55
N ALA A 32 9.63 4.87 -5.17
CA ALA A 32 10.82 4.51 -4.38
C ALA A 32 12.12 4.75 -5.15
N GLY A 33 12.16 4.37 -6.43
CA GLY A 33 13.36 4.50 -7.24
C GLY A 33 13.74 5.95 -7.53
N VAL A 34 12.77 6.78 -7.92
CA VAL A 34 13.02 8.21 -8.18
C VAL A 34 13.46 8.93 -6.89
N CYS A 35 12.83 8.62 -5.75
CA CYS A 35 13.21 9.18 -4.46
C CYS A 35 14.62 8.72 -4.01
N ALA A 36 14.96 7.44 -4.27
CA ALA A 36 16.32 6.93 -4.02
C ALA A 36 17.35 7.64 -4.89
N ALA A 37 17.06 7.81 -6.17
CA ALA A 37 17.95 8.49 -7.12
C ALA A 37 18.20 9.96 -6.73
N LEU A 38 17.15 10.70 -6.37
CA LEU A 38 17.25 12.09 -5.91
C LEU A 38 18.11 12.23 -4.67
N GLU A 39 17.91 11.38 -3.66
CA GLU A 39 18.69 11.47 -2.41
C GLU A 39 20.12 10.97 -2.58
N ALA A 40 20.37 9.95 -3.40
CA ALA A 40 21.74 9.54 -3.73
C ALA A 40 22.49 10.67 -4.46
N ARG A 41 21.81 11.33 -5.40
CA ARG A 41 22.37 12.48 -6.12
C ARG A 41 22.63 13.68 -5.19
N ALA A 42 21.70 13.97 -4.30
CA ALA A 42 21.85 15.03 -3.29
C ALA A 42 23.02 14.74 -2.31
N ALA A 43 23.33 13.46 -2.06
CA ALA A 43 24.50 13.04 -1.30
C ALA A 43 25.81 13.08 -2.11
N GLY A 44 25.78 13.53 -3.37
CA GLY A 44 26.96 13.75 -4.22
C GLY A 44 27.30 12.58 -5.15
N ALA A 45 26.60 11.44 -5.09
CA ALA A 45 26.90 10.29 -5.93
C ALA A 45 26.46 10.49 -7.39
N SER A 46 27.15 9.87 -8.33
CA SER A 46 26.65 9.64 -9.68
C SER A 46 25.58 8.56 -9.65
N VAL A 47 24.46 8.78 -10.36
CA VAL A 47 23.29 7.89 -10.32
C VAL A 47 22.84 7.49 -11.73
N LEU A 48 22.56 6.19 -11.90
CA LEU A 48 21.95 5.62 -13.08
C LEU A 48 20.68 4.85 -12.68
N VAL A 49 19.55 5.17 -13.30
CA VAL A 49 18.31 4.43 -13.15
C VAL A 49 18.09 3.51 -14.34
N ALA A 50 17.95 2.22 -14.13
CA ALA A 50 17.53 1.25 -15.14
C ALA A 50 16.02 1.04 -15.05
N GLU A 51 15.28 1.49 -16.07
CA GLU A 51 13.82 1.39 -16.15
C GLU A 51 13.42 0.43 -17.28
N ARG A 52 12.61 -0.59 -16.92
CA ARG A 52 12.20 -1.65 -17.85
C ARG A 52 11.28 -1.14 -18.96
N SER A 53 10.43 -0.16 -18.66
CA SER A 53 9.47 0.43 -19.59
C SER A 53 10.01 1.66 -20.31
N GLY A 54 9.17 2.26 -21.17
CA GLY A 54 9.42 3.57 -21.77
C GLY A 54 9.11 4.76 -20.83
N GLY A 55 8.85 4.50 -19.54
CA GLY A 55 8.42 5.48 -18.55
C GLY A 55 6.88 5.56 -18.42
N GLY A 56 6.40 5.99 -17.26
CA GLY A 56 4.98 6.25 -17.01
C GLY A 56 4.08 5.03 -16.71
N ALA A 57 4.52 3.81 -16.97
CA ALA A 57 3.73 2.58 -16.78
C ALA A 57 3.92 1.93 -15.40
N SER A 58 4.20 2.71 -14.37
CA SER A 58 4.41 2.19 -13.02
C SER A 58 3.10 2.09 -12.22
N THR A 59 3.04 1.15 -11.27
CA THR A 59 1.97 1.07 -10.26
C THR A 59 1.78 2.41 -9.54
N THR A 60 2.87 3.14 -9.29
CA THR A 60 2.82 4.50 -8.74
C THR A 60 1.96 5.44 -9.57
N ALA A 61 2.11 5.45 -10.89
CA ALA A 61 1.37 6.36 -11.77
C ALA A 61 -0.14 6.10 -11.77
N ALA A 62 -0.57 4.88 -11.47
CA ALA A 62 -1.98 4.50 -11.36
C ALA A 62 -2.59 4.81 -9.97
N ALA A 63 -1.79 5.24 -8.99
CA ALA A 63 -2.29 5.50 -7.64
C ALA A 63 -2.92 6.89 -7.53
N SER A 64 -3.86 7.03 -6.57
CA SER A 64 -4.62 8.28 -6.31
C SER A 64 -3.77 9.47 -5.85
N GLY A 65 -2.57 9.24 -5.33
CA GLY A 65 -1.66 10.30 -4.89
C GLY A 65 -1.75 10.65 -3.41
N HIS A 66 -2.27 9.75 -2.57
CA HIS A 66 -2.18 9.89 -1.13
C HIS A 66 -0.79 9.48 -0.62
N PHE A 67 -0.27 10.30 0.32
CA PHE A 67 0.88 9.98 1.16
C PHE A 67 0.39 9.90 2.61
N TYR A 68 0.65 8.78 3.29
CA TYR A 68 0.31 8.62 4.70
C TYR A 68 1.41 9.23 5.56
N LEU A 69 1.23 10.45 5.99
CA LEU A 69 2.20 11.24 6.75
C LEU A 69 1.51 11.89 7.96
N GLY A 70 2.25 12.15 9.02
CA GLY A 70 1.69 12.69 10.25
C GLY A 70 2.74 13.36 11.13
N GLY A 71 2.44 13.42 12.43
CA GLY A 71 3.34 14.04 13.40
C GLY A 71 3.30 15.57 13.42
N GLY A 72 2.25 16.18 12.87
CA GLY A 72 2.07 17.63 12.82
C GLY A 72 2.65 18.25 11.55
N THR A 73 2.28 17.74 10.38
CA THR A 73 2.62 18.37 9.09
C THR A 73 2.05 19.78 8.96
N ALA A 74 2.57 20.56 8.02
CA ALA A 74 2.06 21.91 7.75
C ALA A 74 0.57 21.93 7.38
N VAL A 75 0.08 20.87 6.69
CA VAL A 75 -1.36 20.72 6.36
C VAL A 75 -2.18 20.41 7.60
N GLN A 76 -1.74 19.45 8.43
CA GLN A 76 -2.45 19.12 9.68
C GLN A 76 -2.63 20.36 10.56
N ARG A 77 -1.54 21.13 10.80
CA ARG A 77 -1.60 22.38 11.58
C ARG A 77 -2.52 23.43 10.96
N ALA A 78 -2.44 23.63 9.64
CA ALA A 78 -3.29 24.62 8.95
C ALA A 78 -4.78 24.26 9.01
N CYS A 79 -5.10 22.96 9.07
CA CYS A 79 -6.47 22.46 9.21
C CYS A 79 -6.94 22.31 10.67
N GLY A 80 -6.14 22.73 11.65
CA GLY A 80 -6.50 22.68 13.08
C GLY A 80 -6.37 21.31 13.74
N PHE A 81 -5.65 20.38 13.13
CA PHE A 81 -5.39 19.06 13.71
C PHE A 81 -4.05 19.05 14.43
N GLU A 82 -4.08 18.51 15.66
CA GLU A 82 -2.89 18.20 16.43
C GLU A 82 -2.53 16.72 16.22
N ASP A 83 -1.28 16.45 15.90
CA ASP A 83 -0.73 15.11 15.76
C ASP A 83 0.73 15.10 16.24
N SER A 84 1.21 13.95 16.68
CA SER A 84 2.60 13.77 17.11
C SER A 84 3.23 12.53 16.47
N ALA A 85 4.55 12.52 16.36
CA ALA A 85 5.28 11.34 15.91
C ALA A 85 5.02 10.14 16.83
N GLU A 86 4.86 10.38 18.13
CA GLU A 86 4.58 9.37 19.14
C GLU A 86 3.18 8.76 18.96
N ASP A 87 2.14 9.57 18.68
CA ASP A 87 0.79 9.07 18.42
C ASP A 87 0.72 8.31 17.10
N MET A 88 1.41 8.80 16.07
CA MET A 88 1.55 8.08 14.80
C MET A 88 2.26 6.74 15.00
N ALA A 89 3.34 6.69 15.80
CA ALA A 89 4.07 5.46 16.08
C ALA A 89 3.22 4.45 16.88
N ARG A 90 2.49 4.91 17.92
CA ARG A 90 1.54 4.05 18.65
C ARG A 90 0.48 3.45 17.73
N TYR A 91 -0.09 4.26 16.85
CA TYR A 91 -1.08 3.80 15.89
C TYR A 91 -0.50 2.76 14.92
N LEU A 92 0.63 3.06 14.28
CA LEU A 92 1.28 2.12 13.34
C LEU A 92 1.74 0.83 14.01
N THR A 93 2.22 0.91 15.26
CA THR A 93 2.55 -0.29 16.06
C THR A 93 1.31 -1.13 16.33
N ALA A 94 0.20 -0.50 16.71
CA ALA A 94 -1.06 -1.20 17.02
C ALA A 94 -1.71 -1.85 15.79
N THR A 95 -1.50 -1.28 14.60
CA THR A 95 -2.08 -1.80 13.34
C THR A 95 -1.17 -2.80 12.63
N SER A 96 0.12 -2.86 12.95
CA SER A 96 1.06 -3.78 12.29
C SER A 96 0.91 -5.22 12.77
N LEU A 97 0.97 -6.18 11.86
CA LEU A 97 0.95 -7.62 12.15
C LEU A 97 2.19 -8.05 12.98
N ALA A 98 3.37 -7.57 12.58
CA ALA A 98 4.65 -7.79 13.24
C ALA A 98 5.43 -6.46 13.28
N PRO A 99 5.21 -5.60 14.30
CA PRO A 99 5.76 -4.25 14.32
C PRO A 99 7.29 -4.23 14.24
N ASP A 100 7.83 -3.53 13.25
CA ASP A 100 9.25 -3.18 13.16
C ASP A 100 9.46 -1.82 13.83
N ALA A 101 9.88 -1.84 15.08
CA ALA A 101 10.00 -0.65 15.91
C ALA A 101 10.99 0.38 15.32
N GLU A 102 12.09 -0.07 14.71
CA GLU A 102 13.09 0.82 14.12
C GLU A 102 12.53 1.54 12.87
N LYS A 103 11.85 0.82 12.00
CA LYS A 103 11.21 1.42 10.82
C LYS A 103 10.08 2.36 11.20
N ILE A 104 9.21 1.95 12.13
CA ILE A 104 8.09 2.77 12.62
C ILE A 104 8.62 4.07 13.23
N GLU A 105 9.61 3.98 14.12
CA GLU A 105 10.21 5.16 14.75
C GLU A 105 10.86 6.09 13.71
N ALA A 106 11.66 5.54 12.80
CA ALA A 106 12.32 6.31 11.74
C ALA A 106 11.31 7.04 10.87
N TYR A 107 10.23 6.35 10.46
CA TYR A 107 9.18 6.90 9.62
C TYR A 107 8.39 8.01 10.32
N CYS A 108 7.94 7.76 11.56
CA CYS A 108 7.13 8.71 12.30
C CYS A 108 7.91 9.98 12.67
N ARG A 109 9.13 9.84 13.17
CA ARG A 109 10.00 11.00 13.47
C ARG A 109 10.42 11.77 12.23
N GLY A 110 10.61 11.05 11.11
CA GLY A 110 10.99 11.66 9.84
C GLY A 110 9.84 12.23 9.02
N SER A 111 8.58 11.98 9.41
CA SER A 111 7.39 12.21 8.59
C SER A 111 7.19 13.69 8.23
N VAL A 112 7.31 14.62 9.19
CA VAL A 112 7.18 16.07 8.93
C VAL A 112 8.27 16.55 7.98
N ALA A 113 9.53 16.21 8.24
CA ALA A 113 10.63 16.60 7.37
C ALA A 113 10.52 15.97 5.98
N HIS A 114 9.92 14.79 5.88
CA HIS A 114 9.65 14.15 4.60
C HIS A 114 8.52 14.86 3.84
N PHE A 115 7.44 15.26 4.53
CA PHE A 115 6.40 16.10 3.94
C PHE A 115 6.98 17.41 3.38
N ASP A 116 7.78 18.11 4.17
CA ASP A 116 8.43 19.37 3.76
C ASP A 116 9.35 19.15 2.55
N TRP A 117 10.05 18.00 2.51
CA TRP A 117 10.87 17.63 1.37
C TRP A 117 10.04 17.40 0.10
N LEU A 118 8.89 16.70 0.18
CA LEU A 118 7.99 16.49 -0.96
C LEU A 118 7.51 17.83 -1.53
N GLU A 119 7.11 18.76 -0.67
CA GLU A 119 6.74 20.12 -1.10
C GLU A 119 7.92 20.86 -1.76
N ALA A 120 9.11 20.76 -1.19
CA ALA A 120 10.31 21.37 -1.76
C ALA A 120 10.71 20.78 -3.13
N GLN A 121 10.33 19.53 -3.44
CA GLN A 121 10.45 18.97 -4.79
C GLN A 121 9.38 19.51 -5.76
N GLY A 122 8.40 20.28 -5.30
CA GLY A 122 7.37 20.89 -6.13
C GLY A 122 6.04 20.12 -6.13
N ILE A 123 5.87 19.09 -5.31
CA ILE A 123 4.59 18.39 -5.21
C ILE A 123 3.58 19.32 -4.51
N PRO A 124 2.43 19.63 -5.15
CA PRO A 124 1.47 20.55 -4.58
C PRO A 124 0.59 19.87 -3.54
N PHE A 125 0.50 20.48 -2.33
CA PHE A 125 -0.44 20.11 -1.28
C PHE A 125 -1.21 21.34 -0.83
N GLU A 126 -2.54 21.31 -0.91
CA GLU A 126 -3.37 22.38 -0.41
C GLU A 126 -3.51 22.31 1.11
N ARG A 127 -3.65 23.47 1.76
CA ARG A 127 -3.90 23.57 3.20
C ARG A 127 -5.39 23.44 3.47
N SER A 128 -5.96 22.28 3.10
CA SER A 128 -7.40 22.01 3.13
C SER A 128 -7.71 20.61 3.62
N TYR A 129 -8.87 20.45 4.24
CA TYR A 129 -9.36 19.20 4.82
C TYR A 129 -10.68 18.80 4.16
N TYR A 130 -10.80 17.51 3.80
CA TYR A 130 -12.03 16.90 3.32
C TYR A 130 -12.78 16.26 4.49
N PRO A 131 -13.96 16.78 4.88
CA PRO A 131 -14.63 16.42 6.14
C PRO A 131 -15.44 15.13 6.07
N HIS A 132 -15.62 14.56 4.87
CA HIS A 132 -16.43 13.37 4.66
C HIS A 132 -15.58 12.09 4.62
N LYS A 133 -16.19 10.96 4.97
CA LYS A 133 -15.57 9.65 4.77
C LYS A 133 -15.64 9.28 3.29
N ASN A 134 -14.49 9.11 2.67
CA ASN A 134 -14.39 8.74 1.25
C ASN A 134 -13.18 7.82 1.05
N VAL A 135 -13.17 7.10 -0.06
CA VAL A 135 -12.00 6.31 -0.50
C VAL A 135 -10.95 7.25 -1.08
N ILE A 136 -11.38 8.15 -1.97
CA ILE A 136 -10.55 9.17 -2.60
C ILE A 136 -11.39 10.45 -2.69
N GLN A 137 -10.88 11.59 -2.19
CA GLN A 137 -11.58 12.86 -2.34
C GLN A 137 -11.55 13.34 -3.81
N PRO A 138 -12.69 13.82 -4.34
CA PRO A 138 -12.82 14.19 -5.74
C PRO A 138 -12.14 15.51 -6.11
N GLY A 139 -11.96 16.39 -5.13
CA GLY A 139 -11.38 17.71 -5.31
C GLY A 139 -9.87 17.74 -5.03
N LYS A 140 -9.36 18.96 -4.81
CA LYS A 140 -7.94 19.20 -4.49
C LYS A 140 -7.65 19.19 -2.99
N GLU A 141 -8.67 18.95 -2.16
CA GLU A 141 -8.50 18.90 -0.71
C GLU A 141 -7.41 17.86 -0.39
N CYS A 142 -6.46 18.30 0.44
CA CYS A 142 -5.30 17.47 0.73
C CYS A 142 -5.60 16.46 1.83
N LEU A 143 -6.03 16.91 3.01
CA LEU A 143 -6.08 16.09 4.22
C LEU A 143 -7.39 15.30 4.34
N ILE A 144 -7.29 14.01 4.64
CA ILE A 144 -8.42 13.10 4.85
C ILE A 144 -8.07 12.01 5.85
N TRP A 145 -9.09 11.42 6.50
CA TRP A 145 -8.97 10.18 7.26
C TRP A 145 -8.88 8.98 6.32
N THR A 146 -7.74 8.30 6.29
CA THR A 146 -7.47 7.21 5.33
C THR A 146 -7.21 5.85 5.96
N GLY A 147 -7.30 5.73 7.28
CA GLY A 147 -7.06 4.49 8.00
C GLY A 147 -8.12 4.19 9.05
N ASN A 148 -7.71 3.45 10.07
CA ASN A 148 -8.53 3.07 11.21
C ASN A 148 -8.31 3.98 12.44
N GLU A 149 -7.82 5.21 12.26
CA GLU A 149 -7.42 6.11 13.35
C GLU A 149 -8.58 6.42 14.31
N GLN A 150 -9.82 6.48 13.80
CA GLN A 150 -11.04 6.69 14.58
C GLN A 150 -11.75 5.39 14.99
N VAL A 151 -11.22 4.23 14.58
CA VAL A 151 -11.86 2.93 14.78
C VAL A 151 -11.32 2.26 16.05
N TRP A 152 -12.19 1.60 16.80
CA TRP A 152 -11.80 0.78 17.93
C TRP A 152 -11.00 -0.47 17.46
N PRO A 153 -9.95 -0.90 18.18
CA PRO A 153 -9.42 -0.35 19.45
C PRO A 153 -8.40 0.78 19.26
N TYR A 154 -8.05 1.16 18.05
CA TYR A 154 -6.92 2.04 17.73
C TYR A 154 -7.10 3.45 18.27
N ARG A 155 -8.33 3.99 18.23
CA ARG A 155 -8.66 5.33 18.76
C ARG A 155 -8.41 5.47 20.27
N ASP A 156 -8.40 4.35 21.01
CA ASP A 156 -8.15 4.33 22.44
C ASP A 156 -6.64 4.11 22.77
N GLN A 157 -5.85 3.70 21.77
CA GLN A 157 -4.43 3.42 21.90
C GLN A 157 -3.53 4.57 21.46
N ALA A 158 -4.01 5.38 20.53
CA ALA A 158 -3.31 6.55 20.00
C ALA A 158 -4.31 7.69 19.74
N ARG A 159 -3.87 8.93 19.93
CA ARG A 159 -4.70 10.10 19.59
C ARG A 159 -5.03 10.07 18.10
N PRO A 160 -6.32 10.06 17.71
CA PRO A 160 -6.69 10.07 16.31
C PRO A 160 -6.31 11.38 15.62
N ALA A 161 -5.72 11.28 14.44
CA ALA A 161 -5.46 12.40 13.55
C ALA A 161 -5.57 11.96 12.08
N PRO A 162 -6.07 12.80 11.15
CA PRO A 162 -6.06 12.47 9.73
C PRO A 162 -4.62 12.55 9.21
N ARG A 163 -4.18 11.50 8.51
CA ARG A 163 -2.80 11.35 8.02
C ARG A 163 -2.69 11.15 6.52
N GLY A 164 -3.81 10.99 5.80
CA GLY A 164 -3.82 10.91 4.35
C GLY A 164 -3.63 12.30 3.72
N HIS A 165 -2.50 12.51 3.03
CA HIS A 165 -2.18 13.74 2.33
C HIS A 165 -2.24 13.48 0.83
N LYS A 166 -3.30 13.93 0.17
CA LYS A 166 -3.46 13.80 -1.29
C LYS A 166 -2.76 14.95 -2.01
N VAL A 167 -2.10 14.62 -3.10
CA VAL A 167 -1.60 15.63 -4.06
C VAL A 167 -2.78 16.48 -4.57
N ALA A 168 -2.59 17.79 -4.70
CA ALA A 168 -3.61 18.73 -5.17
C ALA A 168 -3.92 18.50 -6.66
N PHE A 169 -4.75 17.50 -6.91
CA PHE A 169 -5.20 17.06 -8.22
C PHE A 169 -6.71 16.87 -8.22
N VAL A 170 -7.40 17.38 -9.24
CA VAL A 170 -8.84 17.16 -9.42
C VAL A 170 -9.05 15.81 -10.10
N GLY A 171 -9.86 14.97 -9.49
CA GLY A 171 -10.10 13.61 -9.94
C GLY A 171 -9.69 12.59 -8.87
N GLU A 172 -10.15 11.36 -9.06
CA GLU A 172 -9.98 10.31 -8.06
C GLU A 172 -8.69 9.51 -8.28
N ASP A 173 -8.22 9.42 -9.53
CA ASP A 173 -7.05 8.65 -9.91
C ASP A 173 -5.94 9.54 -10.48
N SER A 174 -4.73 8.98 -10.57
CA SER A 174 -3.58 9.60 -11.24
C SER A 174 -2.94 10.82 -10.53
N GLY A 175 -3.35 11.17 -9.32
CA GLY A 175 -2.64 12.21 -8.54
C GLY A 175 -1.17 11.85 -8.28
N ALA A 176 -0.87 10.58 -8.11
CA ALA A 176 0.51 10.11 -7.96
C ALA A 176 1.32 10.22 -9.26
N ALA A 177 0.69 10.17 -10.44
CA ALA A 177 1.38 10.43 -11.71
C ALA A 177 1.93 11.84 -11.77
N LEU A 178 1.16 12.84 -11.29
CA LEU A 178 1.65 14.22 -11.19
C LEU A 178 2.89 14.30 -10.27
N ALA A 179 2.82 13.70 -9.08
CA ALA A 179 3.95 13.69 -8.14
C ALA A 179 5.17 12.99 -8.74
N LEU A 180 4.97 11.82 -9.36
CA LEU A 180 6.06 11.06 -9.98
C LEU A 180 6.73 11.83 -11.12
N ASN A 181 5.94 12.47 -11.98
CA ASN A 181 6.46 13.28 -13.09
C ASN A 181 7.30 14.47 -12.58
N LEU A 182 6.83 15.18 -11.55
CA LEU A 182 7.57 16.28 -10.94
C LEU A 182 8.91 15.81 -10.35
N LEU A 183 8.90 14.68 -9.62
CA LEU A 183 10.12 14.09 -9.06
C LEU A 183 11.09 13.60 -10.15
N ALA A 184 10.57 12.97 -11.23
CA ALA A 184 11.38 12.52 -12.34
C ALA A 184 12.06 13.69 -13.08
N GLN A 185 11.32 14.77 -13.36
CA GLN A 185 11.88 16.00 -13.93
C GLN A 185 12.95 16.62 -13.02
N ARG A 186 12.73 16.58 -11.70
CA ARG A 186 13.70 17.08 -10.74
C ARG A 186 14.96 16.23 -10.72
N ALA A 187 14.84 14.91 -10.83
CA ALA A 187 15.96 13.98 -10.89
C ALA A 187 16.80 14.23 -12.16
N GLU A 188 16.17 14.37 -13.31
CA GLU A 188 16.84 14.71 -14.56
C GLU A 188 17.56 16.06 -14.49
N ALA A 189 16.90 17.09 -13.96
CA ALA A 189 17.51 18.42 -13.78
C ALA A 189 18.72 18.42 -12.84
N GLN A 190 18.80 17.45 -11.92
CA GLN A 190 19.96 17.25 -11.04
C GLN A 190 21.04 16.33 -11.65
N GLY A 191 20.87 15.87 -12.88
CA GLY A 191 21.83 15.03 -13.59
C GLY A 191 21.76 13.55 -13.24
N VAL A 192 20.62 13.05 -12.75
CA VAL A 192 20.34 11.62 -12.70
C VAL A 192 20.15 11.11 -14.12
N ARG A 193 20.90 10.08 -14.50
CA ARG A 193 20.75 9.43 -15.81
C ARG A 193 19.71 8.32 -15.74
N THR A 194 18.85 8.19 -16.73
CA THR A 194 17.83 7.13 -16.81
C THR A 194 17.97 6.37 -18.12
N SER A 195 18.17 5.06 -18.03
CA SER A 195 18.18 4.14 -19.17
C SER A 195 16.80 3.46 -19.27
N LEU A 196 16.00 3.88 -20.23
CA LEU A 196 14.68 3.29 -20.53
C LEU A 196 14.81 1.99 -21.30
N TYR A 197 13.72 1.20 -21.32
CA TYR A 197 13.66 -0.13 -21.97
C TYR A 197 14.76 -1.10 -21.46
N SER A 198 15.22 -0.90 -20.24
CA SER A 198 16.37 -1.55 -19.63
C SER A 198 15.91 -2.51 -18.51
N LYS A 199 15.55 -3.74 -18.90
CA LYS A 199 15.15 -4.77 -17.94
C LYS A 199 16.39 -5.34 -17.26
N VAL A 200 16.54 -5.12 -15.96
CA VAL A 200 17.53 -5.82 -15.14
C VAL A 200 17.07 -7.27 -14.98
N ASP A 201 17.89 -8.23 -15.41
CA ASP A 201 17.58 -9.66 -15.36
C ASP A 201 18.56 -10.48 -14.51
N ALA A 202 19.68 -9.89 -14.07
CA ALA A 202 20.55 -10.48 -13.07
C ALA A 202 21.30 -9.41 -12.25
N LEU A 203 21.61 -9.74 -11.00
CA LEU A 203 22.61 -9.01 -10.20
C LEU A 203 24.01 -9.57 -10.50
N LEU A 204 25.01 -8.71 -10.35
CA LEU A 204 26.42 -9.08 -10.50
C LEU A 204 27.10 -8.95 -9.15
N ARG A 205 27.70 -10.04 -8.67
CA ARG A 205 28.39 -10.10 -7.39
C ARG A 205 29.91 -10.29 -7.58
N GLU A 206 30.68 -9.75 -6.66
CA GLU A 206 32.13 -9.91 -6.58
C GLU A 206 32.54 -10.41 -5.19
N GLY A 207 33.61 -11.20 -5.11
CA GLY A 207 34.11 -11.78 -3.87
C GLY A 207 33.43 -13.08 -3.46
N GLU A 208 33.91 -13.67 -2.36
CA GLU A 208 33.42 -14.93 -1.82
C GLU A 208 33.12 -14.82 -0.32
N GLY A 209 32.17 -15.63 0.15
CA GLY A 209 31.81 -15.71 1.57
C GLY A 209 31.39 -14.37 2.14
N ALA A 210 31.98 -13.98 3.27
CA ALA A 210 31.70 -12.72 3.97
C ALA A 210 32.16 -11.45 3.20
N HIS A 211 32.97 -11.59 2.17
CA HIS A 211 33.45 -10.51 1.32
C HIS A 211 32.64 -10.37 0.02
N CYS A 212 31.59 -11.19 -0.14
CA CYS A 212 30.72 -11.11 -1.29
C CYS A 212 29.89 -9.82 -1.25
N ARG A 213 29.89 -9.05 -2.36
CA ARG A 213 29.08 -7.85 -2.50
C ARG A 213 28.45 -7.76 -3.89
N ILE A 214 27.34 -7.07 -3.99
CA ILE A 214 26.73 -6.71 -5.26
C ILE A 214 27.44 -5.48 -5.81
N VAL A 215 27.93 -5.59 -7.06
CA VAL A 215 28.77 -4.57 -7.74
C VAL A 215 28.15 -4.10 -9.06
N GLY A 216 26.99 -4.62 -9.45
CA GLY A 216 26.35 -4.22 -10.70
C GLY A 216 25.15 -5.07 -11.06
N VAL A 217 24.68 -4.87 -12.27
CA VAL A 217 23.54 -5.60 -12.85
C VAL A 217 23.79 -5.94 -14.30
N ARG A 218 23.17 -7.03 -14.77
CA ARG A 218 22.97 -7.33 -16.18
C ARG A 218 21.63 -6.77 -16.62
N VAL A 219 21.60 -6.12 -17.79
CA VAL A 219 20.42 -5.51 -18.38
C VAL A 219 20.16 -6.10 -19.74
N ARG A 220 18.89 -6.38 -20.04
CA ARG A 220 18.39 -6.64 -21.39
C ARG A 220 17.71 -5.40 -21.92
N ARG A 221 18.22 -4.88 -23.04
CA ARG A 221 17.69 -3.72 -23.73
C ARG A 221 17.55 -4.04 -25.22
N PHE A 222 16.32 -4.28 -25.67
CA PHE A 222 16.04 -4.85 -26.99
C PHE A 222 16.84 -6.14 -27.22
N ASP A 223 17.68 -6.22 -28.22
CA ASP A 223 18.53 -7.37 -28.53
C ASP A 223 19.93 -7.30 -27.86
N GLU A 224 20.19 -6.26 -27.07
CA GLU A 224 21.46 -6.03 -26.40
C GLU A 224 21.48 -6.59 -24.98
N THR A 225 22.63 -7.12 -24.58
CA THR A 225 22.95 -7.42 -23.17
C THR A 225 24.01 -6.44 -22.72
N LEU A 226 23.69 -5.69 -21.66
CA LEU A 226 24.58 -4.67 -21.08
C LEU A 226 24.93 -5.03 -19.64
N HIS A 227 26.14 -4.68 -19.23
CA HIS A 227 26.61 -4.81 -17.85
C HIS A 227 26.84 -3.43 -17.27
N LEU A 228 26.07 -3.07 -16.24
CA LEU A 228 26.15 -1.77 -15.59
C LEU A 228 26.81 -1.94 -14.21
N ARG A 229 27.86 -1.16 -13.96
CA ARG A 229 28.60 -1.21 -12.69
C ARG A 229 28.03 -0.25 -11.67
N ALA A 230 27.94 -0.70 -10.41
CA ALA A 230 27.59 0.11 -9.25
C ALA A 230 28.73 0.06 -8.23
N THR A 231 29.48 1.14 -8.08
CA THR A 231 30.66 1.13 -7.20
C THR A 231 30.33 1.27 -5.72
N ARG A 232 29.10 1.73 -5.36
CA ARG A 232 28.63 1.87 -3.97
C ARG A 232 27.44 0.98 -3.65
N GLY A 233 26.51 0.81 -4.57
CA GLY A 233 25.37 -0.09 -4.33
C GLY A 233 24.28 -0.05 -5.37
N VAL A 234 23.45 -1.11 -5.33
CA VAL A 234 22.26 -1.30 -6.17
C VAL A 234 21.00 -1.19 -5.30
N VAL A 235 20.05 -0.36 -5.70
CA VAL A 235 18.76 -0.19 -5.04
C VAL A 235 17.66 -0.84 -5.88
N LEU A 236 17.07 -1.92 -5.39
CA LEU A 236 15.94 -2.59 -6.02
C LEU A 236 14.63 -1.84 -5.68
N ALA A 237 14.00 -1.25 -6.68
CA ALA A 237 12.74 -0.51 -6.59
C ALA A 237 11.76 -0.95 -7.71
N ALA A 238 11.80 -2.23 -8.04
CA ALA A 238 11.18 -2.84 -9.23
C ALA A 238 9.71 -3.27 -9.03
N GLY A 239 9.06 -2.84 -7.95
CA GLY A 239 7.66 -3.15 -7.66
C GLY A 239 7.44 -4.49 -6.95
N GLY A 240 6.18 -4.89 -6.79
CA GLY A 240 5.75 -6.11 -6.14
C GLY A 240 5.63 -7.30 -7.10
N PHE A 241 4.79 -8.28 -6.72
CA PHE A 241 4.62 -9.52 -7.50
C PHE A 241 3.17 -9.83 -7.91
N GLY A 242 2.27 -8.84 -7.81
CA GLY A 242 0.84 -9.05 -8.09
C GLY A 242 0.54 -9.51 -9.53
N GLN A 243 1.37 -9.17 -10.50
CA GLN A 243 1.23 -9.59 -11.91
C GLN A 243 1.94 -10.92 -12.22
N ASN A 244 2.43 -11.62 -11.21
CA ASN A 244 3.00 -12.96 -11.37
C ASN A 244 2.02 -14.00 -10.81
N PRO A 245 1.22 -14.68 -11.66
CA PRO A 245 0.19 -15.59 -11.21
C PRO A 245 0.73 -16.80 -10.43
N GLU A 246 1.96 -17.25 -10.71
CA GLU A 246 2.60 -18.35 -10.00
C GLU A 246 2.95 -17.92 -8.56
N MET A 247 3.57 -16.75 -8.38
CA MET A 247 3.89 -16.21 -7.05
C MET A 247 2.61 -15.87 -6.28
N VAL A 248 1.58 -15.33 -6.93
CA VAL A 248 0.28 -15.06 -6.30
C VAL A 248 -0.37 -16.34 -5.83
N ALA A 249 -0.42 -17.39 -6.67
CA ALA A 249 -1.00 -18.68 -6.31
C ALA A 249 -0.23 -19.37 -5.16
N GLN A 250 1.10 -19.22 -5.15
CA GLN A 250 1.95 -19.78 -4.11
C GLN A 250 1.85 -19.05 -2.77
N HIS A 251 1.84 -17.73 -2.79
CA HIS A 251 2.01 -16.92 -1.59
C HIS A 251 0.71 -16.27 -1.10
N VAL A 252 -0.11 -15.75 -2.01
CA VAL A 252 -1.33 -14.96 -1.67
C VAL A 252 -2.52 -15.39 -2.52
N PRO A 253 -2.97 -16.65 -2.40
CA PRO A 253 -4.01 -17.20 -3.27
C PRO A 253 -5.34 -16.43 -3.25
N VAL A 254 -5.64 -15.71 -2.18
CA VAL A 254 -6.82 -14.84 -2.09
C VAL A 254 -6.84 -13.75 -3.17
N LEU A 255 -5.69 -13.27 -3.62
CA LEU A 255 -5.60 -12.32 -4.72
C LEU A 255 -5.88 -12.95 -6.09
N GLY A 256 -5.74 -14.25 -6.25
CA GLY A 256 -5.99 -14.95 -7.52
C GLY A 256 -7.42 -14.81 -8.06
N SER A 257 -8.39 -14.55 -7.17
CA SER A 257 -9.78 -14.27 -7.51
C SER A 257 -10.15 -12.78 -7.48
N SER A 258 -9.15 -11.90 -7.39
CA SER A 258 -9.33 -10.46 -7.25
C SER A 258 -8.78 -9.72 -8.46
N TYR A 259 -9.20 -8.46 -8.66
CA TYR A 259 -8.54 -7.59 -9.62
C TYR A 259 -7.23 -7.06 -9.03
N ILE A 260 -6.10 -7.35 -9.68
CA ILE A 260 -4.80 -6.91 -9.22
C ILE A 260 -4.57 -5.43 -9.60
N GLN A 261 -4.41 -4.59 -8.59
CA GLN A 261 -4.01 -3.20 -8.77
C GLN A 261 -2.49 -3.13 -8.90
N GLY A 262 -2.02 -2.75 -10.07
CA GLY A 262 -0.58 -2.64 -10.29
C GLY A 262 -0.21 -2.46 -11.76
N GLY A 263 1.00 -2.02 -12.00
CA GLY A 263 1.57 -1.92 -13.32
C GLY A 263 1.86 -3.31 -13.92
N PRO A 264 1.92 -3.42 -15.26
CA PRO A 264 2.08 -4.72 -15.93
C PRO A 264 3.43 -5.41 -15.63
N HIS A 265 4.33 -4.71 -14.95
CA HIS A 265 5.68 -5.16 -14.64
C HIS A 265 5.89 -5.52 -13.17
N ASP A 266 4.84 -5.56 -12.35
CA ASP A 266 4.89 -6.02 -10.97
C ASP A 266 4.95 -7.56 -10.91
N ASP A 267 5.97 -8.14 -11.55
CA ASP A 267 6.15 -9.58 -11.77
C ASP A 267 7.03 -10.27 -10.70
N GLY A 268 7.43 -9.56 -9.66
CA GLY A 268 8.25 -10.09 -8.58
C GLY A 268 9.73 -10.26 -8.93
N LEU A 269 10.18 -9.82 -10.10
CA LEU A 269 11.57 -10.00 -10.53
C LEU A 269 12.56 -9.37 -9.56
N GLY A 270 12.30 -8.13 -9.06
CA GLY A 270 13.17 -7.47 -8.10
C GLY A 270 13.31 -8.23 -6.78
N ILE A 271 12.22 -8.84 -6.30
CA ILE A 271 12.24 -9.69 -5.09
C ILE A 271 13.09 -10.94 -5.34
N ARG A 272 12.88 -11.60 -6.46
CA ARG A 272 13.65 -12.81 -6.85
C ARG A 272 15.14 -12.52 -7.05
N LEU A 273 15.48 -11.36 -7.63
CA LEU A 273 16.87 -10.92 -7.75
C LEU A 273 17.52 -10.77 -6.35
N GLY A 274 16.81 -10.14 -5.41
CA GLY A 274 17.30 -10.01 -4.04
C GLY A 274 17.45 -11.35 -3.33
N GLN A 275 16.52 -12.28 -3.51
CA GLN A 275 16.62 -13.64 -2.95
C GLN A 275 17.80 -14.43 -3.55
N ALA A 276 18.04 -14.32 -4.86
CA ALA A 276 19.17 -14.96 -5.52
C ALA A 276 20.53 -14.42 -5.02
N ALA A 277 20.55 -13.18 -4.51
CA ALA A 277 21.71 -12.57 -3.86
C ALA A 277 21.83 -12.96 -2.36
N GLY A 278 20.97 -13.81 -1.82
CA GLY A 278 20.97 -14.26 -0.44
C GLY A 278 20.05 -13.43 0.48
N GLY A 279 19.25 -12.51 -0.06
CA GLY A 279 18.27 -11.73 0.69
C GLY A 279 17.07 -12.57 1.16
N ALA A 280 16.66 -12.41 2.41
CA ALA A 280 15.44 -12.98 2.96
C ALA A 280 14.20 -12.19 2.52
N VAL A 281 13.03 -12.83 2.59
CA VAL A 281 11.74 -12.20 2.33
C VAL A 281 10.85 -12.24 3.57
N GLN A 282 9.89 -11.32 3.64
CA GLN A 282 8.91 -11.25 4.74
C GLN A 282 7.50 -10.99 4.21
N HIS A 283 6.50 -11.48 4.94
CA HIS A 283 5.08 -11.22 4.71
C HIS A 283 4.60 -11.52 3.28
N MET A 284 5.24 -12.50 2.62
CA MET A 284 4.90 -12.87 1.24
C MET A 284 3.45 -13.35 1.11
N ASP A 285 2.86 -13.86 2.19
CA ASP A 285 1.47 -14.31 2.31
C ASP A 285 0.46 -13.16 2.55
N GLN A 286 0.92 -11.90 2.58
CA GLN A 286 0.10 -10.75 2.92
C GLN A 286 -0.20 -9.86 1.72
N ALA A 287 -1.40 -9.27 1.76
CA ALA A 287 -1.89 -8.37 0.73
C ALA A 287 -2.78 -7.26 1.29
N PHE A 288 -2.86 -6.18 0.57
CA PHE A 288 -3.99 -5.27 0.62
C PHE A 288 -5.12 -5.84 -0.25
N LEU A 289 -6.33 -5.90 0.29
CA LEU A 289 -7.52 -6.33 -0.43
C LEU A 289 -8.69 -5.43 -0.05
N THR A 290 -9.47 -4.97 -1.02
CA THR A 290 -10.58 -4.05 -0.79
C THR A 290 -11.71 -4.21 -1.78
N SER A 291 -12.95 -3.96 -1.29
CA SER A 291 -14.17 -3.74 -2.06
C SER A 291 -15.00 -2.72 -1.27
N PRO A 292 -14.74 -1.41 -1.42
CA PRO A 292 -15.39 -0.38 -0.61
C PRO A 292 -16.88 -0.26 -0.94
N PHE A 293 -17.74 -0.22 0.08
CA PHE A 293 -19.18 -0.02 -0.06
C PHE A 293 -19.61 1.44 0.18
N TYR A 294 -18.70 2.30 0.55
CA TYR A 294 -18.88 3.75 0.64
C TYR A 294 -17.87 4.48 -0.24
N PRO A 295 -18.10 5.70 -0.73
CA PRO A 295 -19.22 6.60 -0.46
C PRO A 295 -20.54 6.13 -1.10
N PRO A 296 -21.71 6.74 -0.72
CA PRO A 296 -21.88 7.81 0.27
C PRO A 296 -21.56 7.37 1.70
N GLU A 297 -21.11 8.34 2.54
CA GLU A 297 -20.69 8.02 3.90
C GLU A 297 -21.82 7.50 4.80
N ASP A 298 -23.08 7.85 4.48
CA ASP A 298 -24.23 7.38 5.23
C ASP A 298 -24.43 5.85 5.18
N LEU A 299 -23.88 5.17 4.17
CA LEU A 299 -23.86 3.71 4.11
C LEU A 299 -23.09 3.07 5.27
N LEU A 300 -22.17 3.81 5.91
CA LEU A 300 -21.50 3.37 7.14
C LEU A 300 -22.46 3.22 8.32
N LYS A 301 -23.66 3.81 8.27
CA LYS A 301 -24.71 3.64 9.28
C LYS A 301 -25.44 2.31 9.14
N GLY A 302 -25.32 1.63 7.99
CA GLY A 302 -25.77 0.27 7.77
C GLY A 302 -24.99 -0.77 8.59
N ILE A 303 -25.35 -2.04 8.45
CA ILE A 303 -24.61 -3.16 9.07
C ILE A 303 -24.17 -4.16 8.02
N LEU A 304 -23.01 -4.78 8.25
CA LEU A 304 -22.51 -5.91 7.46
C LEU A 304 -22.87 -7.21 8.18
N VAL A 305 -23.56 -8.11 7.48
CA VAL A 305 -23.91 -9.43 8.00
C VAL A 305 -23.40 -10.54 7.10
N ASN A 306 -23.02 -11.67 7.71
CA ASN A 306 -22.63 -12.88 7.02
C ASN A 306 -23.82 -13.77 6.68
N ARG A 307 -23.59 -14.96 6.10
CA ARG A 307 -24.63 -15.95 5.78
C ARG A 307 -25.42 -16.46 6.99
N ASP A 308 -24.91 -16.29 8.20
CA ASP A 308 -25.58 -16.70 9.43
C ASP A 308 -26.41 -15.55 10.02
N GLY A 309 -26.58 -14.44 9.28
CA GLY A 309 -27.31 -13.25 9.72
C GLY A 309 -26.61 -12.46 10.82
N GLN A 310 -25.31 -12.66 11.05
CA GLN A 310 -24.55 -12.07 12.14
C GLN A 310 -23.59 -10.99 11.67
N ARG A 311 -23.48 -9.90 12.42
CA ARG A 311 -22.42 -8.89 12.24
C ARG A 311 -21.05 -9.50 12.57
N PHE A 312 -20.00 -9.02 11.93
CA PHE A 312 -18.64 -9.57 12.08
C PHE A 312 -17.53 -8.51 12.13
N VAL A 313 -17.84 -7.23 11.94
CA VAL A 313 -16.88 -6.12 11.93
C VAL A 313 -17.57 -4.81 12.29
N ALA A 314 -16.82 -3.83 12.80
CA ALA A 314 -17.28 -2.44 12.86
C ALA A 314 -17.31 -1.87 11.44
N GLU A 315 -18.46 -1.45 10.95
CA GLU A 315 -18.67 -1.01 9.56
C GLU A 315 -17.97 0.32 9.25
N ASP A 316 -17.63 1.10 10.27
CA ASP A 316 -16.82 2.32 10.15
C ASP A 316 -15.32 2.06 9.98
N SER A 317 -14.90 0.80 10.00
CA SER A 317 -13.52 0.40 9.69
C SER A 317 -13.09 0.89 8.31
N TYR A 318 -11.78 1.11 8.17
CA TYR A 318 -11.20 1.34 6.85
C TYR A 318 -11.56 0.18 5.89
N HIS A 319 -11.86 0.50 4.65
CA HIS A 319 -12.44 -0.45 3.70
C HIS A 319 -11.60 -1.73 3.47
N ALA A 320 -10.28 -1.68 3.62
CA ALA A 320 -9.47 -2.90 3.53
C ALA A 320 -9.69 -3.83 4.75
N ARG A 321 -9.87 -3.27 5.95
CA ARG A 321 -10.16 -4.06 7.16
C ARG A 321 -11.55 -4.72 7.07
N SER A 322 -12.58 -4.00 6.62
CA SER A 322 -13.90 -4.59 6.41
C SER A 322 -13.88 -5.63 5.29
N SER A 323 -13.14 -5.38 4.20
CA SER A 323 -13.05 -6.31 3.07
C SER A 323 -12.35 -7.62 3.42
N ILE A 324 -11.21 -7.59 4.11
CA ILE A 324 -10.55 -8.85 4.52
C ILE A 324 -11.36 -9.60 5.57
N ALA A 325 -12.11 -8.89 6.44
CA ALA A 325 -13.06 -9.52 7.34
C ALA A 325 -14.21 -10.20 6.58
N SER A 326 -14.70 -9.58 5.50
CA SER A 326 -15.73 -10.16 4.61
C SER A 326 -15.26 -11.44 3.94
N VAL A 327 -14.06 -11.46 3.38
CA VAL A 327 -13.50 -12.64 2.71
C VAL A 327 -13.35 -13.84 3.66
N ARG A 328 -13.15 -13.58 4.95
CA ARG A 328 -13.00 -14.61 5.99
C ARG A 328 -14.34 -15.15 6.51
N GLN A 329 -15.49 -14.58 6.06
CA GLN A 329 -16.79 -15.09 6.47
C GLN A 329 -17.09 -16.44 5.81
N PRO A 330 -17.97 -17.27 6.41
CA PRO A 330 -18.36 -18.55 5.83
C PRO A 330 -18.81 -18.39 4.36
N GLU A 331 -18.18 -19.15 3.46
CA GLU A 331 -18.39 -19.10 2.00
C GLU A 331 -18.12 -17.70 1.38
N GLY A 332 -17.49 -16.78 2.12
CA GLY A 332 -17.29 -15.38 1.70
C GLY A 332 -18.60 -14.61 1.51
N LYS A 333 -19.74 -15.12 2.01
CA LYS A 333 -21.07 -14.49 1.86
C LYS A 333 -21.26 -13.34 2.84
N VAL A 334 -21.53 -12.16 2.28
CA VAL A 334 -21.70 -10.92 3.05
C VAL A 334 -22.73 -10.01 2.38
N TYR A 335 -23.58 -9.42 3.20
CA TYR A 335 -24.58 -8.45 2.78
C TYR A 335 -24.43 -7.15 3.58
N LEU A 336 -24.52 -6.01 2.88
CA LEU A 336 -24.76 -4.71 3.51
C LEU A 336 -26.25 -4.50 3.64
N ILE A 337 -26.74 -4.33 4.88
CA ILE A 337 -28.12 -4.07 5.20
C ILE A 337 -28.32 -2.59 5.50
N VAL A 338 -29.29 -1.98 4.85
CA VAL A 338 -29.68 -0.58 5.02
C VAL A 338 -31.20 -0.45 5.13
N ASP A 339 -31.68 0.62 5.74
CA ASP A 339 -33.11 0.98 5.77
C ASP A 339 -33.41 2.15 4.82
N ALA A 340 -34.68 2.54 4.69
CA ALA A 340 -35.12 3.61 3.78
C ALA A 340 -34.46 4.97 4.03
N GLU A 341 -34.05 5.27 5.28
CA GLU A 341 -33.46 6.59 5.60
C GLU A 341 -32.01 6.73 5.15
N ILE A 342 -31.26 5.61 5.07
CA ILE A 342 -29.85 5.63 4.67
C ILE A 342 -29.63 4.97 3.31
N PHE A 343 -30.69 4.53 2.64
CA PHE A 343 -30.58 3.87 1.35
C PHE A 343 -29.90 4.77 0.33
N ALA A 344 -28.81 4.28 -0.22
CA ALA A 344 -28.11 4.84 -1.38
C ALA A 344 -27.35 3.72 -2.09
N TYR A 345 -27.13 3.88 -3.39
CA TYR A 345 -26.22 2.98 -4.10
C TYR A 345 -24.78 3.30 -3.73
N PRO A 346 -23.95 2.29 -3.39
CA PRO A 346 -22.52 2.50 -3.27
C PRO A 346 -21.96 3.12 -4.55
N ARG A 347 -21.13 4.17 -4.43
CA ARG A 347 -20.62 4.91 -5.58
C ARG A 347 -19.87 4.02 -6.57
N PHE A 348 -19.19 3.00 -6.06
CA PHE A 348 -18.41 2.07 -6.89
C PHE A 348 -19.19 0.80 -7.25
N ALA A 349 -20.50 0.73 -6.97
CA ALA A 349 -21.31 -0.49 -7.10
C ALA A 349 -21.21 -1.13 -8.50
N GLU A 350 -21.20 -0.35 -9.57
CA GLU A 350 -21.07 -0.87 -10.93
C GLU A 350 -19.67 -1.46 -11.16
N LEU A 351 -18.63 -0.76 -10.75
CA LEU A 351 -17.22 -1.20 -10.89
C LEU A 351 -16.95 -2.44 -10.03
N THR A 352 -17.43 -2.43 -8.79
CA THR A 352 -17.22 -3.51 -7.82
C THR A 352 -18.27 -4.60 -7.89
N ARG A 353 -19.29 -4.48 -8.77
CA ARG A 353 -20.41 -5.42 -8.90
C ARG A 353 -21.15 -5.69 -7.58
N GLN A 354 -21.21 -4.72 -6.70
CA GLN A 354 -21.99 -4.76 -5.47
C GLN A 354 -23.47 -4.54 -5.82
N ARG A 355 -24.20 -5.61 -5.98
CA ARG A 355 -25.57 -5.56 -6.50
C ARG A 355 -26.57 -5.39 -5.37
N LEU A 356 -27.58 -4.54 -5.60
CA LEU A 356 -28.80 -4.59 -4.83
C LEU A 356 -29.45 -5.96 -5.06
N VAL A 357 -29.66 -6.72 -3.97
CA VAL A 357 -30.37 -8.02 -4.05
C VAL A 357 -31.83 -7.76 -4.28
N ASP A 358 -32.47 -7.04 -3.34
CA ASP A 358 -33.84 -6.58 -3.44
C ASP A 358 -34.16 -5.53 -2.34
N GLY A 359 -35.40 -4.98 -2.39
CA GLY A 359 -36.02 -4.21 -1.32
C GLY A 359 -37.09 -5.07 -0.62
N PHE A 360 -37.21 -4.95 0.70
CA PHE A 360 -38.05 -5.77 1.55
C PHE A 360 -38.87 -4.90 2.51
N GLU A 361 -40.16 -5.18 2.65
CA GLU A 361 -41.00 -4.43 3.56
C GLU A 361 -40.72 -4.73 5.04
N THR A 362 -40.24 -5.95 5.32
CA THR A 362 -39.96 -6.41 6.68
C THR A 362 -38.61 -7.13 6.75
N VAL A 363 -38.01 -7.14 7.95
CA VAL A 363 -36.78 -7.90 8.22
C VAL A 363 -36.93 -9.39 8.02
N ALA A 364 -38.13 -9.94 8.31
CA ALA A 364 -38.42 -11.35 8.11
C ALA A 364 -38.46 -11.73 6.61
N GLU A 365 -39.07 -10.88 5.78
CA GLU A 365 -39.00 -11.04 4.31
C GLU A 365 -37.58 -10.97 3.79
N MET A 366 -36.77 -10.02 4.29
CA MET A 366 -35.37 -9.89 3.90
C MET A 366 -34.56 -11.13 4.31
N GLU A 367 -34.74 -11.62 5.53
CA GLU A 367 -34.10 -12.84 6.03
C GLU A 367 -34.38 -14.04 5.13
N ALA A 368 -35.66 -14.24 4.77
CA ALA A 368 -36.07 -15.29 3.86
C ALA A 368 -35.54 -15.09 2.43
N GLY A 369 -35.59 -13.86 1.92
CA GLY A 369 -35.11 -13.51 0.57
C GLY A 369 -33.58 -13.63 0.41
N LEU A 370 -32.84 -13.52 1.49
CA LEU A 370 -31.36 -13.70 1.53
C LEU A 370 -30.95 -15.14 1.88
N ASP A 371 -31.89 -16.05 2.08
CA ASP A 371 -31.66 -17.45 2.51
C ASP A 371 -30.82 -17.53 3.79
N LEU A 372 -31.14 -16.67 4.77
CA LEU A 372 -30.52 -16.66 6.09
C LEU A 372 -31.25 -17.55 7.07
N PRO A 373 -30.62 -18.06 8.14
CA PRO A 373 -31.32 -18.85 9.16
C PRO A 373 -32.47 -18.08 9.80
N GLU A 374 -33.63 -18.75 9.95
CA GLU A 374 -34.85 -18.14 10.49
C GLU A 374 -34.61 -17.48 11.86
N GLY A 375 -35.00 -16.22 12.00
CA GLY A 375 -34.88 -15.42 13.21
C GLY A 375 -33.47 -14.83 13.46
N ALA A 376 -32.45 -15.19 12.69
CA ALA A 376 -31.08 -14.77 12.93
C ALA A 376 -30.85 -13.27 12.64
N LEU A 377 -31.27 -12.79 11.47
CA LEU A 377 -31.15 -11.37 11.12
C LEU A 377 -32.07 -10.51 11.97
N GLN A 378 -33.28 -11.01 12.27
CA GLN A 378 -34.23 -10.35 13.17
C GLN A 378 -33.65 -10.16 14.57
N ALA A 379 -32.92 -11.16 15.09
CA ALA A 379 -32.22 -11.07 16.37
C ALA A 379 -31.06 -10.06 16.31
N THR A 380 -30.25 -10.12 15.26
CA THR A 380 -29.12 -9.21 15.04
C THR A 380 -29.57 -7.74 14.97
N LEU A 381 -30.61 -7.44 14.17
CA LEU A 381 -31.13 -6.08 14.04
C LEU A 381 -31.81 -5.59 15.32
N ARG A 382 -32.51 -6.44 16.04
CA ARG A 382 -33.13 -6.08 17.32
C ARG A 382 -32.06 -5.70 18.36
N ASP A 383 -31.03 -6.50 18.49
CA ASP A 383 -29.92 -6.23 19.41
C ASP A 383 -29.14 -4.96 19.01
N TYR A 384 -28.76 -4.85 17.73
CA TYR A 384 -28.10 -3.66 17.21
C TYR A 384 -28.93 -2.39 17.44
N ASN A 385 -30.21 -2.41 17.09
CA ASN A 385 -31.08 -1.24 17.20
C ASN A 385 -31.29 -0.80 18.65
N GLN A 386 -31.41 -1.76 19.59
CA GLN A 386 -31.52 -1.45 21.01
C GLN A 386 -30.31 -0.67 21.53
N HIS A 387 -29.10 -1.06 21.13
CA HIS A 387 -27.86 -0.40 21.57
C HIS A 387 -27.59 0.88 20.75
N ALA A 388 -27.83 0.87 19.45
CA ALA A 388 -27.64 2.03 18.60
C ALA A 388 -28.53 3.23 19.00
N ALA A 389 -29.76 2.96 19.48
CA ALA A 389 -30.65 3.98 20.03
C ALA A 389 -30.10 4.68 21.28
N GLN A 390 -29.14 4.04 21.97
CA GLN A 390 -28.42 4.59 23.14
C GLN A 390 -27.06 5.18 22.74
N GLY A 391 -26.71 5.21 21.44
CA GLY A 391 -25.42 5.66 20.96
C GLY A 391 -24.26 4.72 21.29
N GLN A 392 -24.55 3.41 21.47
CA GLN A 392 -23.58 2.39 21.85
C GLN A 392 -23.56 1.23 20.87
N ASP A 393 -22.42 0.59 20.71
CA ASP A 393 -22.24 -0.71 20.04
C ASP A 393 -21.31 -1.59 20.88
N PRO A 394 -21.84 -2.38 21.82
CA PRO A 394 -21.01 -3.21 22.70
C PRO A 394 -20.28 -4.33 21.96
N GLN A 395 -20.73 -4.72 20.78
CA GLN A 395 -20.18 -5.84 20.02
C GLN A 395 -18.90 -5.48 19.25
N PHE A 396 -18.94 -4.37 18.51
CA PHE A 396 -17.82 -3.95 17.64
C PHE A 396 -17.32 -2.53 17.89
N HIS A 397 -17.92 -1.82 18.83
CA HIS A 397 -17.56 -0.46 19.23
C HIS A 397 -17.54 0.55 18.07
N LYS A 398 -18.45 0.40 17.13
CA LYS A 398 -18.66 1.32 16.02
C LYS A 398 -18.75 2.76 16.53
N TYR A 399 -18.12 3.70 15.83
CA TYR A 399 -18.03 5.08 16.30
C TYR A 399 -19.42 5.73 16.37
N PRO A 400 -19.76 6.46 17.44
CA PRO A 400 -21.10 7.00 17.65
C PRO A 400 -21.68 7.81 16.48
N LYS A 401 -20.85 8.54 15.75
CA LYS A 401 -21.25 9.28 14.53
C LYS A 401 -21.97 8.38 13.50
N TRP A 402 -21.62 7.09 13.45
CA TRP A 402 -22.12 6.12 12.48
C TRP A 402 -23.18 5.18 13.07
N LEU A 403 -23.54 5.37 14.35
CA LEU A 403 -24.62 4.58 14.96
C LEU A 403 -25.97 5.18 14.64
N LYS A 404 -26.86 4.33 14.10
CA LYS A 404 -28.25 4.66 13.82
C LYS A 404 -29.05 3.37 13.89
N PRO A 405 -30.20 3.34 14.60
CA PRO A 405 -31.13 2.22 14.51
C PRO A 405 -31.65 2.08 13.07
N LEU A 406 -31.62 0.87 12.54
CA LEU A 406 -32.22 0.52 11.25
C LEU A 406 -33.65 0.03 11.50
N SER A 407 -34.61 0.94 11.51
CA SER A 407 -35.99 0.66 11.92
C SER A 407 -37.04 1.19 10.95
N GLN A 408 -36.64 1.86 9.88
CA GLN A 408 -37.53 2.48 8.91
C GLN A 408 -37.56 1.68 7.60
N GLY A 409 -38.48 0.70 7.50
CA GLY A 409 -38.70 -0.01 6.25
C GLY A 409 -39.18 0.93 5.10
N PRO A 410 -39.04 0.54 3.85
CA PRO A 410 -38.48 -0.72 3.41
C PRO A 410 -36.96 -0.83 3.67
N TYR A 411 -36.52 -2.07 3.80
CA TYR A 411 -35.09 -2.41 3.94
C TYR A 411 -34.50 -2.82 2.60
N ALA A 412 -33.17 -2.72 2.47
CA ALA A 412 -32.47 -3.19 1.30
C ALA A 412 -31.20 -3.94 1.68
N ALA A 413 -30.80 -4.88 0.83
CA ALA A 413 -29.58 -5.64 0.96
C ALA A 413 -28.73 -5.52 -0.30
N PHE A 414 -27.44 -5.16 -0.14
CA PHE A 414 -26.45 -5.22 -1.22
C PHE A 414 -25.56 -6.45 -1.02
N ASP A 415 -25.35 -7.22 -2.09
CA ASP A 415 -24.46 -8.38 -2.08
C ASP A 415 -23.01 -7.92 -2.24
N LEU A 416 -22.22 -8.10 -1.18
CA LEU A 416 -20.79 -7.82 -1.12
C LEU A 416 -19.96 -9.11 -1.06
N SER A 417 -20.57 -10.26 -1.34
CA SER A 417 -19.94 -11.57 -1.23
C SER A 417 -18.68 -11.67 -2.09
N PHE A 418 -17.62 -12.25 -1.52
CA PHE A 418 -16.39 -12.56 -2.26
C PHE A 418 -16.68 -13.56 -3.39
N GLY A 419 -16.23 -13.22 -4.62
CA GLY A 419 -16.55 -13.99 -5.82
C GLY A 419 -17.79 -13.53 -6.58
N GLN A 420 -18.70 -12.76 -5.94
CA GLN A 420 -19.81 -12.04 -6.60
C GLN A 420 -19.41 -10.57 -6.80
N ALA A 421 -19.09 -9.86 -5.73
CA ALA A 421 -18.49 -8.54 -5.81
C ALA A 421 -17.02 -8.63 -6.26
N VAL A 422 -16.56 -7.61 -6.97
CA VAL A 422 -15.15 -7.48 -7.37
C VAL A 422 -14.36 -6.92 -6.20
N TYR A 423 -13.39 -7.70 -5.76
CA TYR A 423 -12.36 -7.26 -4.83
C TYR A 423 -11.13 -6.88 -5.60
N THR A 424 -10.43 -5.85 -5.15
CA THR A 424 -9.19 -5.39 -5.78
C THR A 424 -8.07 -5.41 -4.75
N GLY A 425 -6.83 -5.64 -5.19
CA GLY A 425 -5.73 -5.71 -4.25
C GLY A 425 -4.34 -5.71 -4.87
N PHE A 426 -3.34 -5.72 -4.01
CA PHE A 426 -1.92 -5.82 -4.36
C PHE A 426 -1.13 -6.48 -3.22
N THR A 427 0.06 -6.94 -3.55
CA THR A 427 0.94 -7.65 -2.60
C THR A 427 1.65 -6.68 -1.65
N LEU A 428 1.85 -7.09 -0.39
CA LEU A 428 2.53 -6.32 0.65
C LEU A 428 3.84 -6.95 1.12
N GLY A 429 4.06 -8.23 0.78
CA GLY A 429 5.33 -8.93 1.03
C GLY A 429 6.45 -8.50 0.09
N GLY A 430 7.68 -8.72 0.52
CA GLY A 430 8.88 -8.39 -0.25
C GLY A 430 10.16 -8.74 0.50
N LEU A 431 11.28 -8.22 0.02
CA LEU A 431 12.58 -8.39 0.64
C LEU A 431 12.61 -7.84 2.07
N ARG A 432 13.26 -8.57 2.96
CA ARG A 432 13.53 -8.11 4.31
C ARG A 432 14.60 -7.02 4.26
N VAL A 433 14.30 -5.85 4.82
CA VAL A 433 15.22 -4.71 4.83
C VAL A 433 15.25 -4.06 6.22
N ASN A 434 16.38 -3.43 6.57
CA ASN A 434 16.47 -2.57 7.74
C ASN A 434 15.93 -1.15 7.46
N ALA A 435 15.97 -0.26 8.47
CA ALA A 435 15.43 1.09 8.36
C ALA A 435 16.18 2.02 7.40
N VAL A 436 17.35 1.61 6.89
CA VAL A 436 18.08 2.33 5.83
C VAL A 436 18.00 1.62 4.47
N GLY A 437 17.14 0.61 4.34
CA GLY A 437 16.85 -0.08 3.08
C GLY A 437 17.88 -1.14 2.67
N GLN A 438 18.87 -1.50 3.50
CA GLN A 438 19.77 -2.61 3.18
C GLN A 438 18.99 -3.94 3.21
N VAL A 439 19.15 -4.75 2.18
CA VAL A 439 18.58 -6.11 2.14
C VAL A 439 19.29 -6.98 3.18
N LEU A 440 18.50 -7.71 3.95
CA LEU A 440 18.99 -8.60 5.01
C LEU A 440 18.83 -10.06 4.60
N ASP A 441 19.79 -10.89 4.99
CA ASP A 441 19.69 -12.35 4.89
C ASP A 441 18.83 -12.98 6.01
N ASP A 442 18.75 -14.30 6.07
CA ASP A 442 18.01 -15.04 7.10
C ASP A 442 18.60 -14.83 8.51
N ASN A 443 19.88 -14.48 8.62
CA ASN A 443 20.57 -14.18 9.88
C ASN A 443 20.49 -12.69 10.25
N ALA A 444 19.69 -11.89 9.53
CA ALA A 444 19.59 -10.43 9.69
C ALA A 444 20.93 -9.69 9.41
N GLN A 445 21.81 -10.29 8.61
CA GLN A 445 23.02 -9.62 8.15
C GLN A 445 22.74 -8.92 6.82
N ALA A 446 23.34 -7.74 6.64
CA ALA A 446 23.16 -7.00 5.39
C ALA A 446 23.87 -7.68 4.22
N VAL A 447 23.16 -7.87 3.11
CA VAL A 447 23.77 -8.24 1.82
C VAL A 447 24.52 -7.02 1.30
N ALA A 448 25.85 -7.11 1.27
CA ALA A 448 26.69 -5.98 0.96
C ALA A 448 26.42 -5.42 -0.45
N GLY A 449 26.29 -4.11 -0.56
CA GLY A 449 26.02 -3.41 -1.82
C GLY A 449 24.57 -3.54 -2.33
N LEU A 450 23.64 -4.17 -1.57
CA LEU A 450 22.25 -4.39 -2.00
C LEU A 450 21.23 -3.70 -1.09
N TYR A 451 20.31 -2.96 -1.71
CA TYR A 451 19.22 -2.23 -1.07
C TYR A 451 17.89 -2.56 -1.74
N ALA A 452 16.79 -2.37 -1.02
CA ALA A 452 15.46 -2.44 -1.61
C ALA A 452 14.51 -1.41 -0.95
N ALA A 453 13.55 -0.91 -1.73
CA ALA A 453 12.53 0.02 -1.24
C ALA A 453 11.24 -0.08 -2.07
N GLY A 454 10.15 0.49 -1.54
CA GLY A 454 8.82 0.40 -2.13
C GLY A 454 8.27 -1.02 -2.06
N ALA A 455 7.42 -1.42 -2.99
CA ALA A 455 6.79 -2.74 -2.99
C ALA A 455 7.76 -3.92 -3.24
N CYS A 456 9.03 -3.64 -3.58
CA CYS A 456 10.09 -4.64 -3.64
C CYS A 456 10.55 -5.08 -2.24
N ALA A 457 10.27 -4.28 -1.22
CA ALA A 457 10.61 -4.53 0.17
C ALA A 457 9.35 -4.72 1.02
N SER A 458 9.46 -5.51 2.10
CA SER A 458 8.42 -5.55 3.13
C SER A 458 8.55 -4.31 4.02
N ASN A 459 7.45 -3.58 4.14
CA ASN A 459 7.38 -2.27 4.81
C ASN A 459 6.65 -2.33 6.16
N ILE A 460 6.19 -1.17 6.68
CA ILE A 460 5.43 -1.06 7.94
C ILE A 460 4.02 -1.58 7.76
N ALA A 461 3.33 -1.22 6.66
CA ALA A 461 2.02 -1.77 6.34
C ALA A 461 2.18 -3.18 5.77
N GLN A 462 1.73 -4.17 6.55
CA GLN A 462 2.01 -5.58 6.30
C GLN A 462 0.77 -6.38 5.88
N ASP A 463 -0.44 -5.93 6.23
CA ASP A 463 -1.69 -6.60 5.90
C ASP A 463 -2.85 -5.62 5.65
N SER A 464 -4.00 -6.13 5.20
CA SER A 464 -5.21 -5.34 4.99
C SER A 464 -5.79 -4.73 6.26
N ASN A 465 -5.56 -5.33 7.44
CA ASN A 465 -6.12 -4.81 8.70
C ASN A 465 -5.41 -3.53 9.13
N GLY A 466 -4.09 -3.48 8.93
CA GLY A 466 -3.24 -2.36 9.32
C GLY A 466 -3.05 -1.31 8.24
N TYR A 467 -3.43 -1.60 7.01
CA TYR A 467 -3.22 -0.68 5.90
C TYR A 467 -4.08 0.59 6.03
N ALA A 468 -3.52 1.70 5.58
CA ALA A 468 -4.21 2.98 5.38
C ALA A 468 -3.86 3.54 4.00
N SER A 469 -4.82 4.19 3.30
CA SER A 469 -4.52 4.79 1.99
C SER A 469 -3.39 5.81 2.11
N GLY A 470 -2.43 5.68 1.20
CA GLY A 470 -1.23 6.51 1.16
C GLY A 470 -0.01 5.89 1.82
N THR A 471 -0.15 4.75 2.53
CA THR A 471 0.99 4.09 3.17
C THR A 471 2.04 3.67 2.14
N CYS A 472 1.65 3.01 1.04
CA CYS A 472 2.60 2.59 0.01
C CYS A 472 3.40 3.75 -0.59
N LEU A 473 2.77 4.90 -0.90
CA LEU A 473 3.48 6.06 -1.45
C LEU A 473 4.34 6.74 -0.39
N GLY A 474 3.83 6.89 0.84
CA GLY A 474 4.56 7.46 1.96
C GLY A 474 5.82 6.66 2.27
N GLU A 475 5.69 5.35 2.46
CA GLU A 475 6.82 4.46 2.76
C GLU A 475 7.78 4.33 1.57
N ALA A 476 7.28 4.18 0.34
CA ALA A 476 8.12 4.08 -0.85
C ALA A 476 8.99 5.32 -1.03
N SER A 477 8.42 6.52 -0.91
CA SER A 477 9.17 7.76 -1.02
C SER A 477 10.15 7.95 0.15
N PHE A 478 9.73 7.66 1.38
CA PHE A 478 10.56 7.83 2.57
C PHE A 478 11.74 6.84 2.61
N PHE A 479 11.47 5.54 2.51
CA PHE A 479 12.51 4.52 2.56
C PHE A 479 13.34 4.48 1.29
N GLY A 480 12.79 4.86 0.12
CA GLY A 480 13.56 5.06 -1.09
C GLY A 480 14.65 6.12 -0.90
N ARG A 481 14.31 7.28 -0.32
CA ARG A 481 15.30 8.32 0.04
C ARG A 481 16.38 7.78 0.97
N ARG A 482 15.99 7.05 2.02
CA ARG A 482 16.97 6.49 2.99
C ARG A 482 17.91 5.50 2.33
N ALA A 483 17.39 4.61 1.47
CA ALA A 483 18.19 3.65 0.74
C ALA A 483 19.20 4.33 -0.21
N GLY A 484 18.73 5.30 -0.99
CA GLY A 484 19.59 6.05 -1.90
C GLY A 484 20.68 6.83 -1.18
N ARG A 485 20.35 7.54 -0.09
CA ARG A 485 21.33 8.27 0.73
C ARG A 485 22.35 7.33 1.35
N HIS A 486 21.92 6.23 1.96
CA HIS A 486 22.81 5.28 2.62
C HIS A 486 23.75 4.60 1.60
N ALA A 487 23.22 4.18 0.45
CA ALA A 487 24.02 3.63 -0.63
C ALA A 487 25.11 4.62 -1.10
N ALA A 488 24.76 5.90 -1.29
CA ALA A 488 25.70 6.94 -1.69
C ALA A 488 26.81 7.23 -0.68
N GLN A 489 26.60 6.90 0.59
CA GLN A 489 27.57 7.12 1.67
C GLN A 489 28.52 5.94 1.91
N GLN A 490 28.31 4.81 1.22
CA GLN A 490 29.21 3.66 1.33
C GLN A 490 30.59 3.98 0.75
N ALA A 491 31.62 3.31 1.26
CA ALA A 491 32.95 3.38 0.66
C ALA A 491 32.89 2.86 -0.78
N LEU A 492 33.72 3.45 -1.64
CA LEU A 492 33.97 2.93 -2.99
C LEU A 492 34.57 1.53 -2.87
N GLY A 493 33.98 0.60 -3.59
CA GLY A 493 34.48 -0.77 -3.66
C GLY A 493 35.50 -0.97 -4.78
#